data_dda790c5ac1db52d3ba3384d49c1cfa0
#
_entry.id   dda790c5ac1db52d3ba3384d49c1cfa0
#
_cell.length_a   1.000
_cell.length_b   1.000
_cell.length_c   1.000
_cell.angle_alpha   90.00
_cell.angle_beta   90.00
_cell.angle_gamma   90.00
#
_symmetry.space_group_name_H-M   'P 1'
#
loop_
_entity.id
_entity.type
_entity.pdbx_description
1 polymer ?
#
loop_
_entity_poly.entity_id
_entity_poly.type
_entity_poly.pdbx_seq_one_letter_code
_entity_poly.pdbx_strand_id
1 'polypeptide(L)'
;MSSTVDLEHALLGPLVAGRDCGDCVVCCETLKIDTPALRKPADTLCRHSTGHGCGIHATRPEICRAWFCGWRRSAAMPEAARPDLSGLLVSLDFNRQPRNCLEGVFVTVRSLRGDETLDGPMALAIVDLLSAQLVPVWTSDGDTKTLVHPRSEIAAPVISGALPAARLRPEVEAWRARYDVFR
;
A
#
# COMPACT_ATOMS: atom_id res chain seq x y z
N MET A 1 15.78 17.19 0.45
CA MET A 1 15.36 15.76 0.60
C MET A 1 13.86 15.82 0.89
N SER A 2 13.02 15.35 -0.03
CA SER A 2 11.57 15.29 0.19
C SER A 2 11.28 14.40 1.41
N SER A 3 10.36 14.82 2.26
CA SER A 3 9.97 14.00 3.41
C SER A 3 9.21 12.76 2.93
N THR A 4 9.14 11.71 3.75
CA THR A 4 8.34 10.51 3.44
C THR A 4 6.87 10.87 3.19
N VAL A 5 6.37 11.89 3.90
CA VAL A 5 5.00 12.43 3.73
C VAL A 5 4.80 13.05 2.34
N ASP A 6 5.81 13.78 1.84
CA ASP A 6 5.74 14.38 0.50
C ASP A 6 5.69 13.30 -0.60
N LEU A 7 6.43 12.22 -0.42
CA LEU A 7 6.45 11.11 -1.35
C LEU A 7 5.15 10.30 -1.31
N GLU A 8 4.61 10.03 -0.12
CA GLU A 8 3.29 9.39 0.02
C GLU A 8 2.19 10.24 -0.63
N HIS A 9 2.23 11.56 -0.45
CA HIS A 9 1.29 12.48 -1.09
C HIS A 9 1.41 12.45 -2.62
N ALA A 10 2.63 12.44 -3.14
CA ALA A 10 2.89 12.42 -4.58
C ALA A 10 2.47 11.11 -5.25
N LEU A 11 2.60 9.96 -4.56
CA LEU A 11 2.33 8.64 -5.12
C LEU A 11 0.90 8.14 -4.85
N LEU A 12 0.37 8.40 -3.66
CA LEU A 12 -0.96 7.92 -3.27
C LEU A 12 -2.02 9.04 -3.21
N GLY A 13 -1.59 10.29 -3.42
CA GLY A 13 -2.48 11.45 -3.34
C GLY A 13 -2.68 12.00 -1.91
N PRO A 14 -3.41 13.14 -1.79
CA PRO A 14 -3.78 13.71 -0.51
C PRO A 14 -4.81 12.83 0.22
N LEU A 15 -5.04 13.11 1.49
CA LEU A 15 -6.16 12.48 2.20
C LEU A 15 -7.49 12.88 1.54
N VAL A 16 -8.32 11.89 1.28
CA VAL A 16 -9.65 12.12 0.69
C VAL A 16 -10.55 12.79 1.72
N ALA A 17 -11.10 13.94 1.37
CA ALA A 17 -11.99 14.68 2.23
C ALA A 17 -13.25 13.85 2.60
N GLY A 18 -13.64 13.92 3.86
CA GLY A 18 -14.80 13.18 4.37
C GLY A 18 -14.55 11.69 4.66
N ARG A 19 -13.39 11.14 4.30
CA ARG A 19 -13.00 9.78 4.74
C ARG A 19 -12.26 9.85 6.07
N ASP A 20 -12.66 9.05 7.02
CA ASP A 20 -11.93 8.78 8.25
C ASP A 20 -11.83 7.27 8.51
N CYS A 21 -11.06 6.89 9.50
CA CYS A 21 -10.89 5.46 9.79
C CYS A 21 -12.16 4.85 10.43
N GLY A 22 -13.02 5.68 11.07
CA GLY A 22 -14.16 5.17 11.82
C GLY A 22 -13.74 4.04 12.77
N ASP A 23 -14.45 2.92 12.68
CA ASP A 23 -14.17 1.71 13.48
C ASP A 23 -13.05 0.83 12.92
N CYS A 24 -12.45 1.19 11.78
CA CYS A 24 -11.36 0.42 11.19
C CYS A 24 -10.10 0.48 12.05
N VAL A 25 -9.64 -0.66 12.54
CA VAL A 25 -8.43 -0.82 13.35
C VAL A 25 -7.33 -1.64 12.65
N VAL A 26 -7.48 -1.91 11.37
CA VAL A 26 -6.58 -2.78 10.59
C VAL A 26 -5.12 -2.37 10.72
N CYS A 27 -4.77 -1.09 10.54
CA CYS A 27 -3.39 -0.63 10.71
C CYS A 27 -2.89 -0.77 12.17
N CYS A 28 -3.80 -0.70 13.16
CA CYS A 28 -3.47 -0.92 14.56
C CYS A 28 -3.11 -2.38 14.87
N GLU A 29 -3.54 -3.31 14.04
CA GLU A 29 -3.21 -4.73 14.15
C GLU A 29 -2.03 -5.09 13.25
N THR A 30 -2.14 -4.83 11.97
CA THR A 30 -1.28 -5.37 10.91
C THR A 30 0.14 -4.80 10.93
N LEU A 31 0.29 -3.48 11.17
CA LEU A 31 1.58 -2.82 10.98
C LEU A 31 2.53 -3.04 12.16
N LYS A 32 3.81 -3.31 11.85
CA LYS A 32 4.89 -3.18 12.83
C LYS A 32 5.15 -1.71 13.13
N ILE A 33 5.25 -1.37 14.39
CA ILE A 33 5.68 -0.05 14.86
C ILE A 33 6.89 -0.24 15.76
N ASP A 34 7.99 0.45 15.45
CA ASP A 34 9.22 0.42 16.23
C ASP A 34 9.77 1.84 16.36
N THR A 35 9.19 2.59 17.29
CA THR A 35 9.61 3.96 17.62
C THR A 35 9.78 4.09 19.14
N PRO A 36 10.52 5.09 19.62
CA PRO A 36 10.62 5.33 21.07
C PRO A 36 9.26 5.53 21.77
N ALA A 37 8.29 6.12 21.06
CA ALA A 37 6.96 6.42 21.60
C ALA A 37 6.02 5.21 21.60
N LEU A 38 6.22 4.25 20.68
CA LEU A 38 5.38 3.07 20.56
C LEU A 38 6.16 1.92 19.91
N ARG A 39 6.13 0.77 20.56
CA ARG A 39 6.64 -0.49 19.99
C ARG A 39 5.53 -1.52 19.93
N LYS A 40 5.36 -2.10 18.75
CA LYS A 40 4.34 -3.11 18.47
C LYS A 40 4.84 -4.05 17.35
N PRO A 41 4.82 -5.37 17.56
CA PRO A 41 5.06 -6.32 16.46
C PRO A 41 4.03 -6.16 15.34
N ALA A 42 4.35 -6.66 14.14
CA ALA A 42 3.34 -6.86 13.10
C ALA A 42 2.30 -7.89 13.59
N ASP A 43 1.10 -7.82 13.04
CA ASP A 43 0.01 -8.79 13.28
C ASP A 43 -0.33 -9.00 14.77
N THR A 44 -0.18 -7.92 15.52
CA THR A 44 -0.51 -7.86 16.95
C THR A 44 -1.31 -6.60 17.20
N LEU A 45 -2.48 -6.72 17.81
CA LEU A 45 -3.33 -5.58 18.11
C LEU A 45 -2.62 -4.59 19.02
N CYS A 46 -2.65 -3.32 18.67
CA CYS A 46 -2.06 -2.25 19.47
C CYS A 46 -2.72 -2.19 20.85
N ARG A 47 -1.90 -2.05 21.92
CA ARG A 47 -2.39 -1.91 23.29
C ARG A 47 -3.32 -0.72 23.53
N HIS A 48 -3.32 0.26 22.64
CA HIS A 48 -4.20 1.43 22.69
C HIS A 48 -5.45 1.28 21.80
N SER A 49 -5.61 0.15 21.10
CA SER A 49 -6.83 -0.13 20.36
C SER A 49 -7.96 -0.47 21.31
N THR A 50 -9.15 0.07 21.01
CA THR A 50 -10.40 -0.25 21.70
C THR A 50 -11.20 -1.34 20.99
N GLY A 51 -10.68 -1.86 19.86
CA GLY A 51 -11.43 -2.72 18.93
C GLY A 51 -12.25 -1.95 17.91
N HIS A 52 -12.61 -0.71 18.21
CA HIS A 52 -13.39 0.19 17.36
C HIS A 52 -12.71 1.55 17.17
N GLY A 53 -11.39 1.60 17.34
CA GLY A 53 -10.61 2.82 17.19
C GLY A 53 -9.41 2.86 18.13
N CYS A 54 -8.93 4.08 18.41
CA CYS A 54 -7.76 4.32 19.25
C CYS A 54 -8.14 5.09 20.51
N GLY A 55 -7.94 4.50 21.69
CA GLY A 55 -8.23 5.13 23.00
C GLY A 55 -7.40 6.40 23.28
N ILE A 56 -6.27 6.58 22.59
CA ILE A 56 -5.42 7.76 22.69
C ILE A 56 -5.39 8.56 21.38
N HIS A 57 -6.48 8.55 20.59
CA HIS A 57 -6.49 9.11 19.23
C HIS A 57 -5.99 10.56 19.17
N ALA A 58 -6.39 11.42 20.13
CA ALA A 58 -5.99 12.82 20.19
C ALA A 58 -4.47 13.00 20.45
N THR A 59 -3.87 12.09 21.22
CA THR A 59 -2.47 12.13 21.63
C THR A 59 -1.61 11.02 21.04
N ARG A 60 -2.12 10.33 20.00
CA ARG A 60 -1.42 9.21 19.37
C ARG A 60 -0.04 9.63 18.86
N PRO A 61 0.95 8.72 18.89
CA PRO A 61 2.29 8.99 18.37
C PRO A 61 2.28 9.54 16.94
N GLU A 62 3.30 10.32 16.60
CA GLU A 62 3.43 10.94 15.29
C GLU A 62 3.37 9.93 14.14
N ILE A 63 4.01 8.77 14.29
CA ILE A 63 3.95 7.70 13.29
C ILE A 63 2.50 7.30 12.96
N CYS A 64 1.61 7.28 13.95
CA CYS A 64 0.19 6.97 13.75
C CYS A 64 -0.62 8.15 13.19
N ARG A 65 -0.09 9.38 13.24
CA ARG A 65 -0.70 10.58 12.66
C ARG A 65 -0.25 10.81 11.22
N ALA A 66 0.99 10.41 10.91
CA ALA A 66 1.60 10.60 9.61
C ALA A 66 1.22 9.50 8.60
N TRP A 67 1.05 8.27 9.06
CA TRP A 67 0.77 7.14 8.19
C TRP A 67 -0.73 6.96 7.93
N PHE A 68 -1.08 6.75 6.66
CA PHE A 68 -2.44 6.44 6.23
C PHE A 68 -2.42 5.39 5.12
N CYS A 69 -3.39 4.46 5.14
CA CYS A 69 -3.55 3.46 4.10
C CYS A 69 -3.97 4.08 2.74
N GLY A 70 -3.78 3.32 1.67
CA GLY A 70 -4.11 3.76 0.31
C GLY A 70 -5.58 4.16 0.15
N TRP A 71 -6.52 3.48 0.80
CA TRP A 71 -7.93 3.86 0.75
C TRP A 71 -8.19 5.28 1.28
N ARG A 72 -7.49 5.70 2.32
CA ARG A 72 -7.59 7.07 2.87
C ARG A 72 -7.03 8.12 1.91
N ARG A 73 -6.15 7.74 0.99
CA ARG A 73 -5.43 8.64 0.09
C ARG A 73 -5.94 8.61 -1.36
N SER A 74 -6.49 7.50 -1.83
CA SER A 74 -6.94 7.38 -3.23
C SER A 74 -8.44 7.58 -3.36
N ALA A 75 -8.85 8.70 -3.95
CA ALA A 75 -10.25 8.97 -4.25
C ALA A 75 -10.85 7.95 -5.25
N ALA A 76 -10.01 7.33 -6.08
CA ALA A 76 -10.42 6.32 -7.04
C ALA A 76 -10.78 4.96 -6.38
N MET A 77 -10.33 4.69 -5.16
CA MET A 77 -10.75 3.49 -4.44
C MET A 77 -12.18 3.65 -3.93
N PRO A 78 -13.10 2.70 -4.18
CA PRO A 78 -14.47 2.77 -3.65
C PRO A 78 -14.50 2.56 -2.12
N GLU A 79 -15.64 2.86 -1.48
CA GLU A 79 -15.83 2.62 -0.05
C GLU A 79 -15.63 1.15 0.32
N ALA A 80 -16.09 0.23 -0.53
CA ALA A 80 -15.90 -1.22 -0.35
C ALA A 80 -14.43 -1.66 -0.30
N ALA A 81 -13.48 -0.82 -0.73
CA ALA A 81 -12.03 -1.07 -0.62
C ALA A 81 -11.46 -0.66 0.76
N ARG A 82 -12.27 -0.14 1.68
CA ARG A 82 -11.84 0.12 3.05
C ARG A 82 -11.31 -1.17 3.68
N PRO A 83 -10.15 -1.15 4.37
CA PRO A 83 -9.45 -2.37 4.74
C PRO A 83 -10.24 -3.37 5.59
N ASP A 84 -11.07 -2.89 6.51
CA ASP A 84 -11.92 -3.72 7.36
C ASP A 84 -13.07 -4.38 6.58
N LEU A 85 -13.52 -3.75 5.49
CA LEU A 85 -14.58 -4.28 4.61
C LEU A 85 -14.00 -5.24 3.56
N SER A 86 -12.96 -4.82 2.86
CA SER A 86 -12.36 -5.58 1.76
C SER A 86 -11.48 -6.73 2.22
N GLY A 87 -10.88 -6.64 3.41
CA GLY A 87 -9.80 -7.53 3.83
C GLY A 87 -8.46 -7.24 3.12
N LEU A 88 -8.31 -6.06 2.53
CA LEU A 88 -7.11 -5.65 1.79
C LEU A 88 -6.54 -4.37 2.39
N LEU A 89 -5.27 -4.38 2.75
CA LEU A 89 -4.53 -3.20 3.19
C LEU A 89 -3.57 -2.74 2.11
N VAL A 90 -3.74 -1.51 1.65
CA VAL A 90 -2.81 -0.87 0.70
C VAL A 90 -1.87 0.04 1.47
N SER A 91 -0.56 -0.20 1.36
CA SER A 91 0.50 0.60 1.97
C SER A 91 1.54 1.04 0.94
N LEU A 92 2.12 2.22 1.14
CA LEU A 92 3.36 2.62 0.49
C LEU A 92 4.51 2.21 1.39
N ASP A 93 5.41 1.40 0.86
CA ASP A 93 6.53 0.83 1.58
C ASP A 93 7.85 1.40 1.07
N PHE A 94 8.83 1.48 1.97
CA PHE A 94 10.18 1.96 1.68
C PHE A 94 11.20 0.95 2.16
N ASN A 95 12.10 0.54 1.26
CA ASN A 95 13.26 -0.24 1.62
C ASN A 95 14.51 0.65 1.53
N ARG A 96 15.20 0.84 2.64
CA ARG A 96 16.42 1.67 2.70
C ARG A 96 17.65 0.98 2.10
N GLN A 97 17.56 -0.32 1.87
CA GLN A 97 18.63 -1.14 1.29
C GLN A 97 18.07 -2.01 0.16
N PRO A 98 17.55 -1.39 -0.92
CA PRO A 98 16.96 -2.14 -2.02
C PRO A 98 18.05 -2.89 -2.78
N ARG A 99 17.75 -4.12 -3.18
CA ARG A 99 18.64 -4.94 -4.04
C ARG A 99 18.54 -4.51 -5.51
N ASN A 100 17.42 -3.89 -5.87
CA ASN A 100 17.15 -3.38 -7.22
C ASN A 100 16.12 -2.22 -7.16
N CYS A 101 15.90 -1.55 -8.28
CA CYS A 101 15.02 -0.37 -8.36
C CYS A 101 13.54 -0.64 -8.05
N LEU A 102 13.09 -1.90 -8.09
CA LEU A 102 11.70 -2.28 -7.82
C LEU A 102 11.43 -2.50 -6.32
N GLU A 103 12.47 -2.48 -5.50
CA GLU A 103 12.41 -2.69 -4.06
C GLU A 103 12.63 -1.41 -3.23
N GLY A 104 12.96 -0.29 -3.85
CA GLY A 104 13.26 0.96 -3.13
C GLY A 104 12.01 1.63 -2.57
N VAL A 105 11.08 1.92 -3.45
CA VAL A 105 9.76 2.49 -3.15
C VAL A 105 8.73 1.67 -3.90
N PHE A 106 7.76 1.14 -3.20
CA PHE A 106 6.74 0.27 -3.79
C PHE A 106 5.45 0.31 -3.00
N VAL A 107 4.35 -0.07 -3.64
CA VAL A 107 3.06 -0.23 -2.98
C VAL A 107 2.82 -1.71 -2.72
N THR A 108 2.34 -2.02 -1.54
CA THR A 108 1.90 -3.38 -1.18
C THR A 108 0.39 -3.41 -1.03
N VAL A 109 -0.23 -4.37 -1.70
CA VAL A 109 -1.63 -4.80 -1.48
C VAL A 109 -1.56 -6.05 -0.63
N ARG A 110 -1.82 -5.91 0.67
CA ARG A 110 -1.74 -7.02 1.62
C ARG A 110 -3.12 -7.58 1.90
N SER A 111 -3.27 -8.89 1.74
CA SER A 111 -4.43 -9.62 2.24
C SER A 111 -4.39 -9.76 3.77
N LEU A 112 -5.54 -9.60 4.39
CA LEU A 112 -5.77 -9.81 5.83
C LEU A 112 -6.49 -11.14 6.10
N ARG A 113 -6.87 -11.87 5.04
CA ARG A 113 -7.73 -13.05 5.09
C ARG A 113 -7.18 -14.24 4.29
N GLY A 114 -5.90 -14.20 3.91
CA GLY A 114 -5.24 -15.25 3.11
C GLY A 114 -5.25 -14.98 1.60
N ASP A 115 -4.63 -15.87 0.85
CA ASP A 115 -4.34 -15.70 -0.59
C ASP A 115 -5.58 -15.53 -1.46
N GLU A 116 -6.65 -16.25 -1.15
CA GLU A 116 -7.91 -16.22 -1.92
C GLU A 116 -8.46 -14.77 -2.09
N THR A 117 -8.17 -13.90 -1.12
CA THR A 117 -8.58 -12.49 -1.19
C THR A 117 -7.81 -11.74 -2.27
N LEU A 118 -6.57 -12.13 -2.58
CA LEU A 118 -5.72 -11.49 -3.60
C LEU A 118 -6.17 -11.82 -5.02
N ASP A 119 -6.84 -12.94 -5.23
CA ASP A 119 -7.39 -13.36 -6.52
C ASP A 119 -8.81 -12.79 -6.76
N GLY A 120 -9.36 -12.13 -5.75
CA GLY A 120 -10.70 -11.56 -5.81
C GLY A 120 -10.78 -10.28 -6.67
N PRO A 121 -11.97 -9.95 -7.20
CA PRO A 121 -12.17 -8.83 -8.11
C PRO A 121 -11.75 -7.48 -7.49
N MET A 122 -11.91 -7.29 -6.19
CA MET A 122 -11.50 -6.07 -5.50
C MET A 122 -9.97 -5.92 -5.49
N ALA A 123 -9.23 -7.00 -5.21
CA ALA A 123 -7.77 -6.96 -5.23
C ALA A 123 -7.23 -6.69 -6.63
N LEU A 124 -7.77 -7.36 -7.65
CA LEU A 124 -7.40 -7.14 -9.04
C LEU A 124 -7.66 -5.69 -9.46
N ALA A 125 -8.82 -5.14 -9.13
CA ALA A 125 -9.15 -3.74 -9.42
C ALA A 125 -8.21 -2.75 -8.71
N ILE A 126 -7.84 -3.01 -7.46
CA ILE A 126 -6.87 -2.19 -6.72
C ILE A 126 -5.48 -2.30 -7.36
N VAL A 127 -5.03 -3.51 -7.73
CA VAL A 127 -3.73 -3.71 -8.40
C VAL A 127 -3.70 -2.97 -9.73
N ASP A 128 -4.76 -3.04 -10.54
CA ASP A 128 -4.85 -2.32 -11.81
C ASP A 128 -4.78 -0.80 -11.62
N LEU A 129 -5.52 -0.27 -10.64
CA LEU A 129 -5.47 1.15 -10.27
C LEU A 129 -4.05 1.59 -9.89
N LEU A 130 -3.38 0.81 -9.04
CA LEU A 130 -2.03 1.12 -8.56
C LEU A 130 -0.98 0.94 -9.65
N SER A 131 -1.13 -0.04 -10.52
CA SER A 131 -0.25 -0.29 -11.66
C SER A 131 -0.24 0.86 -12.67
N ALA A 132 -1.29 1.70 -12.67
CA ALA A 132 -1.30 2.94 -13.44
C ALA A 132 -0.36 4.03 -12.87
N GLN A 133 0.13 3.87 -11.64
CA GLN A 133 1.15 4.73 -11.07
C GLN A 133 2.56 4.26 -11.52
N LEU A 134 3.54 5.16 -11.47
CA LEU A 134 4.93 4.85 -11.82
C LEU A 134 5.68 4.22 -10.63
N VAL A 135 5.07 3.26 -9.95
CA VAL A 135 5.60 2.61 -8.75
C VAL A 135 5.38 1.10 -8.81
N PRO A 136 6.34 0.28 -8.38
CA PRO A 136 6.14 -1.16 -8.31
C PRO A 136 4.99 -1.52 -7.37
N VAL A 137 4.19 -2.52 -7.75
CA VAL A 137 3.09 -3.05 -6.95
C VAL A 137 3.39 -4.49 -6.59
N TRP A 138 3.31 -4.77 -5.30
CA TRP A 138 3.48 -6.10 -4.71
C TRP A 138 2.19 -6.54 -4.05
N THR A 139 1.87 -7.80 -4.14
CA THR A 139 0.85 -8.44 -3.30
C THR A 139 1.51 -9.14 -2.13
N SER A 140 0.79 -9.32 -1.02
CA SER A 140 1.27 -10.06 0.14
C SER A 140 0.12 -10.73 0.88
N ASP A 141 0.32 -11.98 1.27
CA ASP A 141 -0.54 -12.75 2.19
C ASP A 141 -0.15 -12.57 3.66
N GLY A 142 0.95 -11.84 3.90
CA GLY A 142 1.56 -11.66 5.21
C GLY A 142 2.91 -12.36 5.33
N ASP A 143 3.05 -13.56 4.79
CA ASP A 143 4.28 -14.36 4.82
C ASP A 143 5.14 -14.17 3.58
N THR A 144 4.50 -14.13 2.42
CA THR A 144 5.16 -13.94 1.12
C THR A 144 4.80 -12.61 0.48
N LYS A 145 5.72 -12.11 -0.37
CA LYS A 145 5.47 -10.96 -1.23
C LYS A 145 5.75 -11.33 -2.67
N THR A 146 4.80 -11.04 -3.55
CA THR A 146 4.91 -11.28 -4.99
C THR A 146 4.84 -9.97 -5.75
N LEU A 147 5.82 -9.72 -6.63
CA LEU A 147 5.79 -8.57 -7.54
C LEU A 147 4.75 -8.83 -8.65
N VAL A 148 3.75 -7.98 -8.74
CA VAL A 148 2.69 -8.08 -9.76
C VAL A 148 2.77 -6.99 -10.81
N HIS A 149 3.38 -5.85 -10.49
CA HIS A 149 3.69 -4.80 -11.44
C HIS A 149 5.08 -4.20 -11.16
N PRO A 150 5.95 -4.03 -12.17
CA PRO A 150 5.78 -4.46 -13.56
C PRO A 150 5.73 -5.98 -13.70
N ARG A 151 5.16 -6.47 -14.80
CA ARG A 151 5.07 -7.91 -15.09
C ARG A 151 6.45 -8.57 -15.15
N SER A 152 6.51 -9.87 -14.91
CA SER A 152 7.77 -10.64 -14.81
C SER A 152 8.65 -10.51 -16.04
N GLU A 153 8.08 -10.43 -17.26
CA GLU A 153 8.82 -10.27 -18.50
C GLU A 153 9.63 -8.97 -18.56
N ILE A 154 9.16 -7.94 -17.85
CA ILE A 154 9.83 -6.64 -17.73
C ILE A 154 10.67 -6.59 -16.44
N ALA A 155 10.16 -7.13 -15.36
CA ALA A 155 10.84 -7.11 -14.07
C ALA A 155 12.14 -7.90 -14.08
N ALA A 156 12.17 -9.10 -14.66
CA ALA A 156 13.36 -9.94 -14.69
C ALA A 156 14.56 -9.28 -15.38
N PRO A 157 14.44 -8.69 -16.60
CA PRO A 157 15.52 -7.94 -17.21
C PRO A 157 15.96 -6.70 -16.42
N VAL A 158 15.04 -6.00 -15.74
CA VAL A 158 15.39 -4.84 -14.88
C VAL A 158 16.17 -5.28 -13.66
N ILE A 159 15.73 -6.35 -12.99
CA ILE A 159 16.41 -6.92 -11.81
C ILE A 159 17.80 -7.41 -12.17
N SER A 160 17.96 -8.04 -13.34
CA SER A 160 19.26 -8.50 -13.86
C SER A 160 20.14 -7.37 -14.41
N GLY A 161 19.62 -6.14 -14.53
CA GLY A 161 20.31 -5.01 -15.14
C GLY A 161 20.31 -5.00 -16.67
N ALA A 162 19.63 -5.95 -17.33
CA ALA A 162 19.54 -6.02 -18.79
C ALA A 162 18.57 -4.96 -19.38
N LEU A 163 17.61 -4.46 -18.60
CA LEU A 163 16.67 -3.45 -19.02
C LEU A 163 16.66 -2.27 -18.02
N PRO A 164 16.94 -1.02 -18.48
CA PRO A 164 16.87 0.15 -17.61
C PRO A 164 15.46 0.40 -17.09
N ALA A 165 15.35 0.90 -15.84
CA ALA A 165 14.06 1.24 -15.22
C ALA A 165 13.21 2.22 -16.05
N ALA A 166 13.85 3.12 -16.82
CA ALA A 166 13.15 4.05 -17.72
C ALA A 166 12.29 3.35 -18.80
N ARG A 167 12.61 2.11 -19.15
CA ARG A 167 11.82 1.31 -20.11
C ARG A 167 10.49 0.81 -19.57
N LEU A 168 10.24 0.96 -18.27
CA LEU A 168 8.94 0.60 -17.68
C LEU A 168 7.80 1.57 -18.05
N ARG A 169 8.13 2.82 -18.43
CA ARG A 169 7.11 3.85 -18.72
C ARG A 169 6.12 3.46 -19.83
N PRO A 170 6.54 2.93 -20.99
CA PRO A 170 5.61 2.51 -22.04
C PRO A 170 4.64 1.43 -21.57
N GLU A 171 5.09 0.52 -20.69
CA GLU A 171 4.24 -0.52 -20.13
C GLU A 171 3.15 0.07 -19.22
N VAL A 172 3.49 1.03 -18.37
CA VAL A 172 2.51 1.72 -17.49
C VAL A 172 1.47 2.46 -18.31
N GLU A 173 1.86 3.12 -19.41
CA GLU A 173 0.93 3.81 -20.30
C GLU A 173 -0.02 2.84 -21.01
N ALA A 174 0.50 1.69 -21.46
CA ALA A 174 -0.30 0.62 -22.05
C ALA A 174 -1.33 0.07 -21.04
N TRP A 175 -0.95 -0.04 -19.77
CA TRP A 175 -1.85 -0.47 -18.72
C TRP A 175 -2.95 0.57 -18.45
N ARG A 176 -2.61 1.85 -18.40
CA ARG A 176 -3.61 2.94 -18.28
C ARG A 176 -4.65 2.89 -19.38
N ALA A 177 -4.23 2.66 -20.62
CA ALA A 177 -5.15 2.58 -21.75
C ALA A 177 -6.10 1.37 -21.67
N ARG A 178 -5.62 0.26 -21.07
CA ARG A 178 -6.37 -1.00 -20.96
C ARG A 178 -7.32 -1.05 -19.76
N TYR A 179 -6.91 -0.48 -18.64
CA TYR A 179 -7.57 -0.66 -17.35
C TYR A 179 -8.06 0.67 -16.75
N ASP A 180 -8.91 1.37 -17.48
CA ASP A 180 -9.58 2.58 -16.99
C ASP A 180 -10.77 2.22 -16.08
N VAL A 181 -10.49 1.43 -15.06
CA VAL A 181 -11.48 0.71 -14.24
C VAL A 181 -12.22 1.62 -13.25
N PHE A 182 -11.71 2.85 -13.00
CA PHE A 182 -12.24 3.75 -11.99
C PHE A 182 -12.56 5.17 -12.51
N ARG A 183 -12.85 5.29 -13.82
CA ARG A 183 -13.41 6.53 -14.38
C ARG A 183 -14.84 6.76 -14.01
#